data_1512041a98ed5f6a86cc47535fba7788
#
_entry.id   1512041a98ed5f6a86cc47535fba7788
#
_cell.length_a   1.000
_cell.length_b   1.000
_cell.length_c   1.000
_cell.angle_alpha   90.00
_cell.angle_beta   90.00
_cell.angle_gamma   90.00
#
_symmetry.space_group_name_H-M   'P 1'
#
loop_
_entity.id
_entity.type
_entity.pdbx_description
1 polymer ?
#
loop_
_entity_poly.entity_id
_entity_poly.type
_entity_poly.pdbx_seq_one_letter_code
_entity_poly.pdbx_strand_id
1 'polypeptide(L)'
;MTEYQPGLEGVPATRSNISYLDGKQGILTYRGYRIVDLAEHSTFEETAYLLLDGELPTVAQLERFDTQLREHRRVKYNIHDIMKSLPVTGHPMEMLQTAVASLGMFYPNHVPVQIRSPGDETEQYVYGQSIRILARMATLVAMWQQLRLGNYPMRQRRDLSYAANFLYMFNGEEPDPLVARIMDVCFILHAEHTINASTFAAMVTGSTLASPSYVIAAAIGTLAGPLHG
;
A
#
# COMPACT_ATOMS: atom_id res chain seq x y z
N MET A 1 21.67 -19.17 -28.16
CA MET A 1 20.22 -19.01 -27.84
C MET A 1 20.07 -19.38 -26.40
N THR A 2 19.59 -18.47 -25.56
CA THR A 2 19.26 -18.77 -24.15
C THR A 2 18.07 -19.74 -24.14
N GLU A 3 18.21 -20.85 -23.41
CA GLU A 3 17.18 -21.85 -23.25
C GLU A 3 15.92 -21.23 -22.64
N TYR A 4 14.75 -21.56 -23.15
CA TYR A 4 13.48 -21.10 -22.60
C TYR A 4 13.30 -21.60 -21.16
N GLN A 5 13.10 -20.68 -20.21
CA GLN A 5 12.87 -20.99 -18.80
C GLN A 5 11.39 -20.81 -18.48
N PRO A 6 10.61 -21.89 -18.28
CA PRO A 6 9.20 -21.80 -17.94
C PRO A 6 8.99 -20.99 -16.65
N GLY A 7 8.08 -20.00 -16.68
CA GLY A 7 7.77 -19.15 -15.52
C GLY A 7 8.93 -18.29 -15.04
N LEU A 8 9.98 -18.11 -15.86
CA LEU A 8 11.21 -17.38 -15.49
C LEU A 8 11.93 -17.99 -14.27
N GLU A 9 11.75 -19.26 -13.97
CA GLU A 9 12.41 -19.92 -12.85
C GLU A 9 13.94 -19.82 -12.99
N GLY A 10 14.61 -19.34 -11.93
CA GLY A 10 16.06 -19.15 -11.93
C GLY A 10 16.55 -17.93 -12.75
N VAL A 11 15.68 -17.19 -13.41
CA VAL A 11 16.04 -15.96 -14.14
C VAL A 11 15.97 -14.76 -13.20
N PRO A 12 17.10 -14.10 -12.86
CA PRO A 12 17.08 -12.92 -12.01
C PRO A 12 16.39 -11.74 -12.72
N ALA A 13 15.27 -11.26 -12.17
CA ALA A 13 14.49 -10.17 -12.74
C ALA A 13 15.07 -8.80 -12.37
N THR A 14 15.48 -8.62 -11.10
CA THR A 14 16.01 -7.37 -10.58
C THR A 14 16.80 -7.59 -9.29
N ARG A 15 17.43 -6.52 -8.81
CA ARG A 15 18.05 -6.47 -7.48
C ARG A 15 17.25 -5.50 -6.60
N SER A 16 17.09 -5.84 -5.32
CA SER A 16 16.48 -4.98 -4.32
C SER A 16 17.38 -4.90 -3.10
N ASN A 17 17.36 -3.74 -2.44
CA ASN A 17 18.00 -3.50 -1.15
C ASN A 17 16.95 -3.17 -0.07
N ILE A 18 15.67 -3.39 -0.37
CA ILE A 18 14.57 -3.06 0.55
C ILE A 18 14.44 -4.12 1.64
N SER A 19 14.54 -5.39 1.27
CA SER A 19 14.41 -6.50 2.20
C SER A 19 15.39 -7.63 1.90
N TYR A 20 15.65 -8.44 2.91
CA TYR A 20 16.35 -9.71 2.78
C TYR A 20 15.52 -10.81 3.44
N LEU A 21 15.37 -11.93 2.75
CA LEU A 21 14.64 -13.10 3.21
C LEU A 21 15.49 -14.36 3.10
N ASP A 22 15.65 -15.07 4.21
CA ASP A 22 16.13 -16.44 4.24
C ASP A 22 15.10 -17.33 4.95
N GLY A 23 14.26 -18.00 4.17
CA GLY A 23 13.21 -18.87 4.71
C GLY A 23 13.73 -20.11 5.43
N LYS A 24 14.99 -20.57 5.15
CA LYS A 24 15.59 -21.70 5.84
C LYS A 24 16.03 -21.35 7.26
N GLN A 25 16.49 -20.12 7.43
CA GLN A 25 16.93 -19.60 8.73
C GLN A 25 15.83 -18.84 9.47
N GLY A 26 14.67 -18.62 8.84
CA GLY A 26 13.59 -17.81 9.40
C GLY A 26 13.97 -16.34 9.56
N ILE A 27 14.79 -15.81 8.65
CA ILE A 27 15.27 -14.43 8.68
C ILE A 27 14.50 -13.61 7.68
N LEU A 28 13.90 -12.50 8.16
CA LEU A 28 13.37 -11.42 7.35
C LEU A 28 13.90 -10.11 7.92
N THR A 29 14.44 -9.25 7.05
CA THR A 29 14.85 -7.89 7.42
C THR A 29 14.29 -6.88 6.45
N TYR A 30 13.92 -5.70 6.96
CA TYR A 30 13.55 -4.52 6.18
C TYR A 30 14.65 -3.48 6.32
N ARG A 31 15.29 -3.09 5.21
CA ARG A 31 16.39 -2.12 5.20
C ARG A 31 17.50 -2.45 6.24
N GLY A 32 17.72 -3.74 6.52
CA GLY A 32 18.70 -4.21 7.49
C GLY A 32 18.17 -4.42 8.91
N TYR A 33 16.99 -3.91 9.27
CA TYR A 33 16.36 -4.15 10.57
C TYR A 33 15.62 -5.49 10.57
N ARG A 34 15.79 -6.27 11.63
CA ARG A 34 15.10 -7.55 11.75
C ARG A 34 13.61 -7.33 11.94
N ILE A 35 12.79 -8.17 11.30
CA ILE A 35 11.34 -8.06 11.39
C ILE A 35 10.81 -8.17 12.82
N VAL A 36 11.47 -8.97 13.66
CA VAL A 36 11.11 -9.11 15.08
C VAL A 36 11.26 -7.80 15.82
N ASP A 37 12.38 -7.09 15.61
CA ASP A 37 12.64 -5.80 16.27
C ASP A 37 11.62 -4.74 15.85
N LEU A 38 11.26 -4.71 14.55
CA LEU A 38 10.23 -3.81 14.05
C LEU A 38 8.84 -4.16 14.61
N ALA A 39 8.49 -5.44 14.68
CA ALA A 39 7.22 -5.90 15.23
C ALA A 39 7.07 -5.59 16.73
N GLU A 40 8.16 -5.65 17.51
CA GLU A 40 8.14 -5.38 18.95
C GLU A 40 8.19 -3.90 19.28
N HIS A 41 8.99 -3.12 18.56
CA HIS A 41 9.38 -1.77 18.97
C HIS A 41 8.98 -0.64 18.02
N SER A 42 8.51 -0.95 16.82
CA SER A 42 8.12 0.05 15.82
C SER A 42 6.59 0.12 15.67
N THR A 43 6.13 1.12 14.93
CA THR A 43 4.75 1.26 14.43
C THR A 43 4.71 1.00 12.93
N PHE A 44 3.50 0.79 12.40
CA PHE A 44 3.34 0.67 10.94
C PHE A 44 3.78 1.95 10.22
N GLU A 45 3.49 3.12 10.77
CA GLU A 45 3.90 4.41 10.20
C GLU A 45 5.42 4.53 10.11
N GLU A 46 6.16 4.14 11.16
CA GLU A 46 7.63 4.12 11.16
C GLU A 46 8.19 3.11 10.16
N THR A 47 7.60 1.91 10.11
CA THR A 47 8.01 0.85 9.18
C THR A 47 7.72 1.26 7.71
N ALA A 48 6.58 1.89 7.44
CA ALA A 48 6.27 2.41 6.11
C ALA A 48 7.25 3.51 5.68
N TYR A 49 7.60 4.43 6.60
CA TYR A 49 8.65 5.41 6.36
C TYR A 49 9.98 4.73 6.05
N LEU A 50 10.43 3.79 6.89
CA LEU A 50 11.66 3.02 6.68
C LEU A 50 11.74 2.39 5.28
N LEU A 51 10.65 1.76 4.83
CA LEU A 51 10.62 1.10 3.52
C LEU A 51 10.72 2.11 2.37
N LEU A 52 10.07 3.27 2.48
CA LEU A 52 10.04 4.32 1.46
C LEU A 52 11.34 5.14 1.43
N ASP A 53 11.83 5.57 2.59
CA ASP A 53 12.95 6.50 2.72
C ASP A 53 14.31 5.81 2.94
N GLY A 54 14.30 4.53 3.40
CA GLY A 54 15.51 3.72 3.55
C GLY A 54 16.11 3.71 4.96
N GLU A 55 15.70 4.63 5.84
CA GLU A 55 16.15 4.76 7.23
C GLU A 55 14.96 4.98 8.16
N LEU A 56 15.11 4.62 9.45
CA LEU A 56 14.08 4.94 10.44
C LEU A 56 13.95 6.46 10.62
N PRO A 57 12.72 6.96 10.78
CA PRO A 57 12.49 8.40 10.92
C PRO A 57 13.01 8.94 12.25
N THR A 58 13.51 10.16 12.23
CA THR A 58 13.57 10.99 13.43
C THR A 58 12.15 11.37 13.87
N VAL A 59 11.97 11.80 15.12
CA VAL A 59 10.65 12.23 15.64
C VAL A 59 10.00 13.26 14.71
N ALA A 60 10.72 14.27 14.28
CA ALA A 60 10.19 15.31 13.39
C ALA A 60 9.84 14.80 11.98
N GLN A 61 10.53 13.78 11.48
CA GLN A 61 10.20 13.13 10.20
C GLN A 61 8.94 12.27 10.33
N LEU A 62 8.84 11.51 11.41
CA LEU A 62 7.65 10.69 11.69
C LEU A 62 6.40 11.57 11.84
N GLU A 63 6.47 12.66 12.59
CA GLU A 63 5.35 13.59 12.75
C GLU A 63 4.88 14.17 11.40
N ARG A 64 5.81 14.55 10.53
CA ARG A 64 5.48 15.03 9.18
C ARG A 64 4.85 13.94 8.31
N PHE A 65 5.41 12.73 8.34
CA PHE A 65 4.91 11.61 7.56
C PHE A 65 3.51 11.18 8.02
N ASP A 66 3.30 11.03 9.33
CA ASP A 66 2.00 10.69 9.91
C ASP A 66 0.96 11.80 9.63
N THR A 67 1.35 13.06 9.70
CA THR A 67 0.48 14.19 9.30
C THR A 67 0.03 14.04 7.84
N GLN A 68 0.94 13.73 6.92
CA GLN A 68 0.60 13.50 5.52
C GLN A 68 -0.34 12.32 5.33
N LEU A 69 -0.08 11.20 6.03
CA LEU A 69 -0.99 10.05 6.00
C LEU A 69 -2.40 10.45 6.48
N ARG A 70 -2.51 11.16 7.61
CA ARG A 70 -3.79 11.61 8.18
C ARG A 70 -4.55 12.57 7.25
N GLU A 71 -3.86 13.51 6.62
CA GLU A 71 -4.45 14.46 5.67
C GLU A 71 -4.97 13.79 4.41
N HIS A 72 -4.30 12.75 3.94
CA HIS A 72 -4.62 12.07 2.69
C HIS A 72 -5.55 10.87 2.82
N ARG A 73 -5.97 10.46 4.02
CA ARG A 73 -6.91 9.33 4.23
C ARG A 73 -8.27 9.53 3.55
N ARG A 74 -8.67 10.78 3.33
CA ARG A 74 -10.00 11.06 2.78
C ARG A 74 -10.11 10.65 1.32
N VAL A 75 -11.20 9.93 1.01
CA VAL A 75 -11.60 9.55 -0.35
C VAL A 75 -12.72 10.50 -0.81
N LYS A 76 -12.66 10.96 -2.06
CA LYS A 76 -13.71 11.81 -2.68
C LYS A 76 -15.02 11.04 -2.81
N TYR A 77 -16.12 11.76 -2.70
CA TYR A 77 -17.46 11.20 -2.79
C TYR A 77 -17.72 10.43 -4.10
N ASN A 78 -17.17 10.90 -5.21
CA ASN A 78 -17.29 10.23 -6.50
C ASN A 78 -16.73 8.79 -6.49
N ILE A 79 -15.66 8.53 -5.74
CA ILE A 79 -15.11 7.17 -5.60
C ILE A 79 -16.05 6.30 -4.75
N HIS A 80 -16.65 6.89 -3.70
CA HIS A 80 -17.71 6.22 -2.95
C HIS A 80 -18.88 5.82 -3.85
N ASP A 81 -19.33 6.71 -4.77
CA ASP A 81 -20.40 6.40 -5.70
C ASP A 81 -20.04 5.27 -6.67
N ILE A 82 -18.80 5.25 -7.17
CA ILE A 82 -18.30 4.13 -7.97
C ILE A 82 -18.39 2.83 -7.16
N MET A 83 -17.85 2.82 -5.94
CA MET A 83 -17.85 1.63 -5.10
C MET A 83 -19.28 1.16 -4.77
N LYS A 84 -20.19 2.09 -4.51
CA LYS A 84 -21.61 1.81 -4.24
C LYS A 84 -22.35 1.22 -5.44
N SER A 85 -21.90 1.50 -6.66
CA SER A 85 -22.50 0.95 -7.88
C SER A 85 -22.04 -0.49 -8.18
N LEU A 86 -20.99 -0.98 -7.49
CA LEU A 86 -20.50 -2.34 -7.68
C LEU A 86 -21.37 -3.35 -6.91
N PRO A 87 -21.54 -4.56 -7.45
CA PRO A 87 -22.29 -5.61 -6.75
C PRO A 87 -21.58 -6.01 -5.46
N VAL A 88 -22.29 -5.96 -4.33
CA VAL A 88 -21.73 -6.30 -3.00
C VAL A 88 -21.26 -7.75 -2.87
N THR A 89 -21.68 -8.61 -3.79
CA THR A 89 -21.26 -10.00 -3.93
C THR A 89 -19.95 -10.16 -4.71
N GLY A 90 -19.46 -9.06 -5.34
CA GLY A 90 -18.20 -9.06 -6.08
C GLY A 90 -17.00 -9.32 -5.19
N HIS A 91 -15.93 -9.85 -5.79
CA HIS A 91 -14.70 -10.13 -5.04
C HIS A 91 -14.06 -8.82 -4.54
N PRO A 92 -13.67 -8.72 -3.25
CA PRO A 92 -13.13 -7.48 -2.68
C PRO A 92 -11.90 -6.94 -3.42
N MET A 93 -11.07 -7.81 -3.98
CA MET A 93 -9.88 -7.40 -4.73
C MET A 93 -10.23 -6.73 -6.07
N GLU A 94 -11.31 -7.14 -6.74
CA GLU A 94 -11.80 -6.50 -7.97
C GLU A 94 -12.29 -5.07 -7.68
N MET A 95 -13.02 -4.92 -6.58
CA MET A 95 -13.41 -3.59 -6.09
C MET A 95 -12.18 -2.74 -5.79
N LEU A 96 -11.21 -3.28 -5.03
CA LEU A 96 -10.03 -2.52 -4.63
C LEU A 96 -9.20 -2.09 -5.84
N GLN A 97 -8.99 -2.98 -6.82
CA GLN A 97 -8.31 -2.66 -8.07
C GLN A 97 -9.02 -1.53 -8.82
N THR A 98 -10.34 -1.63 -8.96
CA THR A 98 -11.18 -0.61 -9.63
C THR A 98 -11.09 0.74 -8.92
N ALA A 99 -11.24 0.75 -7.60
CA ALA A 99 -11.19 1.96 -6.79
C ALA A 99 -9.81 2.63 -6.88
N VAL A 100 -8.72 1.87 -6.78
CA VAL A 100 -7.35 2.39 -6.86
C VAL A 100 -7.04 2.93 -8.26
N ALA A 101 -7.43 2.23 -9.33
CA ALA A 101 -7.28 2.72 -10.69
C ALA A 101 -8.01 4.06 -10.90
N SER A 102 -9.19 4.23 -10.29
CA SER A 102 -9.96 5.47 -10.38
C SER A 102 -9.35 6.66 -9.62
N LEU A 103 -8.47 6.42 -8.63
CA LEU A 103 -7.84 7.50 -7.87
C LEU A 103 -7.14 8.53 -8.78
N GLY A 104 -6.47 8.05 -9.83
CA GLY A 104 -5.76 8.93 -10.76
C GLY A 104 -6.68 9.93 -11.48
N MET A 105 -7.94 9.58 -11.71
CA MET A 105 -8.93 10.45 -12.35
C MET A 105 -9.45 11.54 -11.39
N PHE A 106 -9.66 11.20 -10.14
CA PHE A 106 -10.25 12.10 -9.16
C PHE A 106 -9.24 12.89 -8.33
N TYR A 107 -7.99 12.46 -8.36
CA TYR A 107 -6.88 13.18 -7.74
C TYR A 107 -5.78 13.44 -8.78
N PRO A 108 -6.12 14.14 -9.88
CA PRO A 108 -5.14 14.44 -10.89
C PRO A 108 -4.10 15.40 -10.29
N ASN A 109 -2.94 14.89 -9.96
CA ASN A 109 -1.79 15.75 -9.84
C ASN A 109 -1.25 15.90 -11.26
N HIS A 110 -1.67 16.99 -11.91
CA HIS A 110 -1.25 17.33 -13.25
C HIS A 110 0.22 17.73 -13.25
N VAL A 111 1.05 16.72 -13.16
CA VAL A 111 2.29 16.80 -13.87
C VAL A 111 2.11 15.81 -15.01
N PRO A 112 1.86 16.27 -16.25
CA PRO A 112 1.93 15.40 -17.39
C PRO A 112 3.21 14.61 -17.24
N VAL A 113 3.16 13.29 -17.46
CA VAL A 113 4.36 12.49 -17.66
C VAL A 113 4.92 12.94 -19.01
N GLN A 114 5.43 14.17 -19.07
CA GLN A 114 6.40 14.56 -20.07
C GLN A 114 7.63 13.72 -19.74
N ILE A 115 8.26 13.18 -20.76
CA ILE A 115 9.55 12.51 -20.68
C ILE A 115 10.45 13.41 -19.83
N ARG A 116 10.52 13.12 -18.54
CA ARG A 116 11.32 13.89 -17.58
C ARG A 116 12.70 13.27 -17.59
N SER A 117 13.68 14.11 -17.66
CA SER A 117 15.04 13.71 -17.32
C SER A 117 15.03 13.06 -15.94
N PRO A 118 15.82 12.00 -15.72
CA PRO A 118 15.99 11.44 -14.36
C PRO A 118 16.44 12.57 -13.43
N GLY A 119 15.67 12.83 -12.39
CA GLY A 119 15.97 13.91 -11.45
C GLY A 119 14.85 14.10 -10.42
N ASP A 120 15.15 14.87 -9.40
CA ASP A 120 14.41 15.04 -8.14
C ASP A 120 12.88 15.19 -8.23
N GLU A 121 12.36 15.86 -9.25
CA GLU A 121 10.91 16.10 -9.35
C GLU A 121 10.08 14.85 -9.63
N THR A 122 10.61 13.88 -10.39
CA THR A 122 9.89 12.64 -10.69
C THR A 122 9.83 11.75 -9.46
N GLU A 123 10.92 11.64 -8.73
CA GLU A 123 10.99 10.87 -7.47
C GLU A 123 10.08 11.48 -6.42
N GLN A 124 10.11 12.80 -6.23
CA GLN A 124 9.21 13.51 -5.32
C GLN A 124 7.73 13.32 -5.69
N TYR A 125 7.41 13.33 -6.98
CA TYR A 125 6.05 13.06 -7.44
C TYR A 125 5.61 11.63 -7.09
N VAL A 126 6.42 10.62 -7.44
CA VAL A 126 6.12 9.21 -7.16
C VAL A 126 6.00 8.99 -5.65
N TYR A 127 6.91 9.52 -4.87
CA TYR A 127 6.88 9.46 -3.41
C TYR A 127 5.59 10.04 -2.83
N GLY A 128 5.23 11.26 -3.22
CA GLY A 128 4.00 11.91 -2.78
C GLY A 128 2.73 11.16 -3.19
N GLN A 129 2.71 10.53 -4.39
CA GLN A 129 1.59 9.68 -4.79
C GLN A 129 1.55 8.37 -4.01
N SER A 130 2.70 7.78 -3.68
CA SER A 130 2.78 6.56 -2.86
C SER A 130 2.17 6.79 -1.48
N ILE A 131 2.52 7.90 -0.81
CA ILE A 131 1.91 8.29 0.48
C ILE A 131 0.39 8.46 0.35
N ARG A 132 -0.08 9.13 -0.71
CA ARG A 132 -1.52 9.36 -0.93
C ARG A 132 -2.30 8.08 -1.20
N ILE A 133 -1.72 7.14 -1.95
CA ILE A 133 -2.33 5.83 -2.19
C ILE A 133 -2.34 5.04 -0.89
N LEU A 134 -1.20 4.93 -0.21
CA LEU A 134 -1.08 4.26 1.08
C LEU A 134 -2.12 4.75 2.09
N ALA A 135 -2.22 6.08 2.24
CA ALA A 135 -3.18 6.69 3.17
C ALA A 135 -4.64 6.30 2.87
N ARG A 136 -5.00 6.12 1.60
CA ARG A 136 -6.38 5.80 1.18
C ARG A 136 -6.69 4.31 1.19
N MET A 137 -5.70 3.43 1.13
CA MET A 137 -5.94 1.98 1.06
C MET A 137 -6.82 1.49 2.21
N ALA A 138 -6.47 1.84 3.45
CA ALA A 138 -7.28 1.49 4.63
C ALA A 138 -8.72 2.01 4.53
N THR A 139 -8.90 3.23 4.03
CA THR A 139 -10.23 3.83 3.86
C THR A 139 -11.05 3.11 2.79
N LEU A 140 -10.44 2.73 1.65
CA LEU A 140 -11.14 2.01 0.58
C LEU A 140 -11.62 0.64 1.06
N VAL A 141 -10.75 -0.11 1.75
CA VAL A 141 -11.10 -1.44 2.27
C VAL A 141 -12.20 -1.35 3.33
N ALA A 142 -12.07 -0.43 4.29
CA ALA A 142 -13.07 -0.25 5.35
C ALA A 142 -14.41 0.26 4.79
N MET A 143 -14.37 1.17 3.83
CA MET A 143 -15.56 1.66 3.14
C MET A 143 -16.31 0.53 2.43
N TRP A 144 -15.59 -0.36 1.74
CA TRP A 144 -16.20 -1.52 1.09
C TRP A 144 -16.88 -2.45 2.09
N GLN A 145 -16.26 -2.71 3.23
CA GLN A 145 -16.87 -3.52 4.28
C GLN A 145 -18.20 -2.93 4.76
N GLN A 146 -18.25 -1.63 5.01
CA GLN A 146 -19.49 -0.97 5.43
C GLN A 146 -20.57 -1.02 4.34
N LEU A 147 -20.20 -0.81 3.07
CA LEU A 147 -21.14 -0.92 1.96
C LEU A 147 -21.71 -2.34 1.82
N ARG A 148 -20.89 -3.38 1.99
CA ARG A 148 -21.35 -4.78 1.98
C ARG A 148 -22.32 -5.10 3.12
N LEU A 149 -22.18 -4.45 4.26
CA LEU A 149 -23.09 -4.58 5.39
C LEU A 149 -24.36 -3.71 5.26
N GLY A 150 -24.47 -2.93 4.18
CA GLY A 150 -25.58 -2.01 3.98
C GLY A 150 -25.49 -0.72 4.81
N ASN A 151 -24.32 -0.45 5.39
CA ASN A 151 -24.07 0.72 6.23
C ASN A 151 -23.51 1.89 5.41
N TYR A 152 -23.60 3.10 5.98
CA TYR A 152 -22.83 4.23 5.51
C TYR A 152 -21.37 4.10 5.95
N PRO A 153 -20.40 4.37 5.06
CA PRO A 153 -18.99 4.37 5.44
C PRO A 153 -18.69 5.37 6.56
N MET A 154 -17.90 4.92 7.51
CA MET A 154 -17.45 5.75 8.63
C MET A 154 -16.45 6.81 8.16
N ARG A 155 -16.50 7.98 8.77
CA ARG A 155 -15.50 9.02 8.54
C ARG A 155 -14.23 8.68 9.31
N GLN A 156 -13.08 8.86 8.65
CA GLN A 156 -11.78 8.72 9.30
C GLN A 156 -11.63 9.69 10.48
N ARG A 157 -11.00 9.23 11.53
CA ARG A 157 -10.60 10.03 12.69
C ARG A 157 -9.12 10.43 12.56
N ARG A 158 -8.82 11.66 12.94
CA ARG A 158 -7.43 12.20 12.85
C ARG A 158 -6.60 11.89 14.10
N ASP A 159 -7.23 11.61 15.20
CA ASP A 159 -6.62 11.31 16.48
C ASP A 159 -6.17 9.85 16.64
N LEU A 160 -6.61 8.96 15.73
CA LEU A 160 -6.24 7.55 15.73
C LEU A 160 -5.02 7.27 14.83
N SER A 161 -4.19 6.29 15.23
CA SER A 161 -3.12 5.73 14.40
C SER A 161 -3.67 5.13 13.10
N TYR A 162 -2.80 4.74 12.18
CA TYR A 162 -3.23 4.13 10.92
C TYR A 162 -4.05 2.86 11.16
N ALA A 163 -3.54 1.95 11.99
CA ALA A 163 -4.20 0.68 12.32
C ALA A 163 -5.50 0.87 13.12
N ALA A 164 -5.49 1.71 14.15
CA ALA A 164 -6.67 1.99 14.95
C ALA A 164 -7.79 2.65 14.12
N ASN A 165 -7.42 3.59 13.24
CA ASN A 165 -8.38 4.24 12.36
C ASN A 165 -8.95 3.28 11.29
N PHE A 166 -8.13 2.35 10.79
CA PHE A 166 -8.62 1.29 9.90
C PHE A 166 -9.69 0.45 10.58
N LEU A 167 -9.41 -0.07 11.77
CA LEU A 167 -10.36 -0.89 12.54
C LEU A 167 -11.62 -0.11 12.92
N TYR A 168 -11.47 1.15 13.33
CA TYR A 168 -12.59 2.04 13.61
C TYR A 168 -13.53 2.16 12.40
N MET A 169 -12.97 2.43 11.22
CA MET A 169 -13.79 2.55 10.01
C MET A 169 -14.38 1.21 9.55
N PHE A 170 -13.65 0.12 9.76
CA PHE A 170 -14.03 -1.23 9.33
C PHE A 170 -15.15 -1.82 10.18
N ASN A 171 -15.05 -1.68 11.51
CA ASN A 171 -16.00 -2.22 12.49
C ASN A 171 -17.16 -1.26 12.83
N GLY A 172 -16.96 0.05 12.64
CA GLY A 172 -17.94 1.07 13.00
C GLY A 172 -17.79 1.60 14.44
N GLU A 173 -16.81 1.11 15.20
CA GLU A 173 -16.56 1.48 16.61
C GLU A 173 -15.06 1.56 16.89
N GLU A 174 -14.69 2.28 17.94
CA GLU A 174 -13.29 2.43 18.34
C GLU A 174 -12.74 1.09 18.86
N PRO A 175 -11.60 0.62 18.31
CA PRO A 175 -11.03 -0.65 18.73
C PRO A 175 -10.42 -0.57 20.14
N ASP A 176 -10.41 -1.71 20.81
CA ASP A 176 -9.56 -1.89 21.99
C ASP A 176 -8.09 -1.61 21.62
N PRO A 177 -7.31 -0.92 22.49
CA PRO A 177 -5.90 -0.61 22.21
C PRO A 177 -5.04 -1.82 21.88
N LEU A 178 -5.28 -2.98 22.51
CA LEU A 178 -4.56 -4.21 22.21
C LEU A 178 -4.89 -4.71 20.80
N VAL A 179 -6.17 -4.67 20.41
CA VAL A 179 -6.60 -5.08 19.05
C VAL A 179 -6.01 -4.14 17.99
N ALA A 180 -5.95 -2.83 18.28
CA ALA A 180 -5.28 -1.86 17.41
C ALA A 180 -3.79 -2.17 17.25
N ARG A 181 -3.10 -2.53 18.35
CA ARG A 181 -1.67 -2.93 18.30
C ARG A 181 -1.47 -4.23 17.53
N ILE A 182 -2.34 -5.22 17.70
CA ILE A 182 -2.28 -6.47 16.92
C ILE A 182 -2.38 -6.18 15.41
N MET A 183 -3.32 -5.33 15.01
CA MET A 183 -3.47 -4.94 13.61
C MET A 183 -2.26 -4.17 13.09
N ASP A 184 -1.68 -3.30 13.89
CA ASP A 184 -0.47 -2.55 13.57
C ASP A 184 0.71 -3.50 13.28
N VAL A 185 0.92 -4.48 14.16
CA VAL A 185 1.92 -5.55 13.95
C VAL A 185 1.62 -6.36 12.70
N CYS A 186 0.36 -6.69 12.43
CA CYS A 186 -0.02 -7.38 11.19
C CYS A 186 0.38 -6.56 9.95
N PHE A 187 0.17 -5.25 9.96
CA PHE A 187 0.62 -4.39 8.85
C PHE A 187 2.13 -4.37 8.70
N ILE A 188 2.89 -4.31 9.81
CA ILE A 188 4.36 -4.39 9.78
C ILE A 188 4.82 -5.71 9.15
N LEU A 189 4.28 -6.84 9.62
CA LEU A 189 4.69 -8.18 9.17
C LEU A 189 4.37 -8.46 7.70
N HIS A 190 3.38 -7.77 7.13
CA HIS A 190 2.94 -7.95 5.73
C HIS A 190 3.41 -6.83 4.80
N ALA A 191 4.23 -5.88 5.28
CA ALA A 191 4.59 -4.70 4.49
C ALA A 191 5.52 -5.03 3.32
N GLU A 192 6.43 -6.00 3.47
CA GLU A 192 7.43 -6.35 2.46
C GLU A 192 7.91 -7.81 2.63
N HIS A 193 8.18 -8.50 1.54
CA HIS A 193 8.80 -9.83 1.56
C HIS A 193 9.54 -10.17 0.25
N THR A 194 10.26 -9.23 -0.34
CA THR A 194 11.04 -9.35 -1.59
C THR A 194 10.23 -9.16 -2.88
N ILE A 195 10.81 -9.54 -4.02
CA ILE A 195 10.18 -9.36 -5.34
C ILE A 195 9.22 -10.51 -5.60
N ASN A 196 7.97 -10.31 -5.25
CA ASN A 196 6.87 -11.22 -5.59
C ASN A 196 6.25 -10.86 -6.95
N ALA A 197 5.26 -11.63 -7.39
CA ALA A 197 4.60 -11.42 -8.67
C ALA A 197 3.93 -10.03 -8.77
N SER A 198 3.33 -9.53 -7.69
CA SER A 198 2.73 -8.18 -7.65
C SER A 198 3.79 -7.08 -7.79
N THR A 199 4.91 -7.21 -7.08
CA THR A 199 6.03 -6.27 -7.20
C THR A 199 6.59 -6.29 -8.62
N PHE A 200 6.74 -7.47 -9.23
CA PHE A 200 7.19 -7.59 -10.61
C PHE A 200 6.22 -6.95 -11.61
N ALA A 201 4.91 -7.17 -11.44
CA ALA A 201 3.88 -6.51 -12.26
C ALA A 201 3.90 -4.99 -12.10
N ALA A 202 4.09 -4.49 -10.87
CA ALA A 202 4.28 -3.07 -10.59
C ALA A 202 5.51 -2.50 -11.31
N MET A 203 6.63 -3.21 -11.27
CA MET A 203 7.88 -2.81 -11.96
C MET A 203 7.69 -2.73 -13.48
N VAL A 204 7.07 -3.75 -14.10
CA VAL A 204 6.78 -3.76 -15.52
C VAL A 204 5.87 -2.59 -15.90
N THR A 205 4.78 -2.37 -15.15
CA THR A 205 3.86 -1.26 -15.41
C THR A 205 4.55 0.09 -15.19
N GLY A 206 5.33 0.23 -14.13
CA GLY A 206 6.06 1.46 -13.80
C GLY A 206 7.15 1.79 -14.82
N SER A 207 7.79 0.79 -15.45
CA SER A 207 8.82 0.99 -16.48
C SER A 207 8.29 1.72 -17.73
N THR A 208 6.98 1.73 -17.92
CA THR A 208 6.31 2.47 -19.00
C THR A 208 5.99 3.91 -18.63
N LEU A 209 6.39 4.38 -17.45
CA LEU A 209 6.04 5.67 -16.87
C LEU A 209 4.54 5.84 -16.61
N ALA A 210 3.81 4.74 -16.44
CA ALA A 210 2.41 4.75 -16.05
C ALA A 210 2.23 5.44 -14.69
N SER A 211 1.06 6.07 -14.46
CA SER A 211 0.81 6.74 -13.20
C SER A 211 0.81 5.75 -12.03
N PRO A 212 1.22 6.17 -10.81
CA PRO A 212 1.27 5.29 -9.64
C PRO A 212 -0.04 4.57 -9.33
N SER A 213 -1.20 5.16 -9.61
CA SER A 213 -2.49 4.50 -9.46
C SER A 213 -2.67 3.29 -10.37
N TYR A 214 -2.17 3.35 -11.61
CA TYR A 214 -2.18 2.20 -12.52
C TYR A 214 -1.16 1.13 -12.11
N VAL A 215 0.01 1.56 -11.65
CA VAL A 215 1.06 0.65 -11.15
C VAL A 215 0.53 -0.19 -9.98
N ILE A 216 -0.08 0.46 -8.99
CA ILE A 216 -0.64 -0.23 -7.82
C ILE A 216 -1.88 -1.04 -8.20
N ALA A 217 -2.74 -0.57 -9.11
CA ALA A 217 -3.88 -1.36 -9.59
C ALA A 217 -3.44 -2.64 -10.32
N ALA A 218 -2.35 -2.61 -11.10
CA ALA A 218 -1.77 -3.79 -11.71
C ALA A 218 -1.25 -4.79 -10.66
N ALA A 219 -0.57 -4.30 -9.63
CA ALA A 219 -0.10 -5.12 -8.52
C ALA A 219 -1.27 -5.78 -7.75
N ILE A 220 -2.37 -5.05 -7.51
CA ILE A 220 -3.58 -5.56 -6.84
C ILE A 220 -4.23 -6.64 -7.70
N GLY A 221 -4.36 -6.44 -9.01
CA GLY A 221 -4.88 -7.45 -9.92
C GLY A 221 -4.04 -8.73 -9.94
N THR A 222 -2.72 -8.60 -9.88
CA THR A 222 -1.80 -9.73 -9.78
C THR A 222 -1.95 -10.46 -8.44
N LEU A 223 -2.11 -9.70 -7.34
CA LEU A 223 -2.30 -10.26 -5.99
C LEU A 223 -3.59 -11.09 -5.88
N ALA A 224 -4.62 -10.73 -6.64
CA ALA A 224 -5.89 -11.47 -6.66
C ALA A 224 -5.80 -12.86 -7.31
N GLY A 225 -4.71 -13.18 -7.99
CA GLY A 225 -4.50 -14.46 -8.66
C GLY A 225 -4.39 -15.63 -7.68
N PRO A 226 -5.04 -16.79 -7.94
CA PRO A 226 -5.07 -17.92 -7.01
C PRO A 226 -3.71 -18.59 -6.77
N LEU A 227 -2.72 -18.32 -7.64
CA LEU A 227 -1.35 -18.83 -7.47
C LEU A 227 -0.45 -17.86 -6.69
N HIS A 228 -0.94 -16.68 -6.33
CA HIS A 228 -0.16 -15.65 -5.64
C HIS A 228 -0.70 -15.34 -4.24
N GLY A 229 -1.93 -14.91 -4.17
CA GLY A 229 -2.58 -14.54 -2.92
C GLY A 229 -3.33 -15.67 -2.29
#